data_41902bba45f7f64851e142bf5bb5b5c4
#
_entry.id   41902bba45f7f64851e142bf5bb5b5c4
#
_cell.length_a   1.000
_cell.length_b   1.000
_cell.length_c   1.000
_cell.angle_alpha   90.00
_cell.angle_beta   90.00
_cell.angle_gamma   90.00
#
_symmetry.space_group_name_H-M   'P 1'
#
loop_
_entity.id
_entity.type
_entity.pdbx_description
1 polymer ?
#
loop_
_entity_poly.entity_id
_entity_poly.type
_entity_poly.pdbx_seq_one_letter_code
_entity_poly.pdbx_strand_id
1 'polypeptide(L)'
;MTNILAIETSSVYCSIGLAKNKEIYIEHSQEENTHGKNIFGFIDNLLNKSQLKKEEIDLIALSVGPGSFTGLRVGCSVAQGLAFGLGKKILPLSSLMVLAQTVFLERDVKELFIVKEAHMNDLYVGQFLRKNNDLALPMINDAAIKKTEL
;
A
#
# COMPACT_ATOMS: atom_id res chain seq x y z
N MET A 1 3.02 21.04 5.38
CA MET A 1 2.87 19.59 5.63
C MET A 1 2.54 18.91 4.32
N THR A 2 2.97 17.67 4.12
CA THR A 2 2.81 16.96 2.86
C THR A 2 1.48 16.21 2.84
N ASN A 3 0.65 16.46 1.83
CA ASN A 3 -0.59 15.71 1.59
C ASN A 3 -0.26 14.47 0.76
N ILE A 4 -0.57 13.28 1.28
CA ILE A 4 -0.20 12.01 0.66
C ILE A 4 -1.45 11.20 0.34
N LEU A 5 -1.61 10.83 -0.92
CA LEU A 5 -2.60 9.84 -1.35
C LEU A 5 -1.93 8.46 -1.39
N ALA A 6 -2.45 7.50 -0.63
CA ALA A 6 -1.96 6.13 -0.59
C ALA A 6 -2.92 5.18 -1.31
N ILE A 7 -2.37 4.32 -2.17
CA ILE A 7 -3.11 3.34 -2.96
C ILE A 7 -2.60 1.93 -2.63
N GLU A 8 -3.47 1.09 -2.07
CA GLU A 8 -3.18 -0.30 -1.73
C GLU A 8 -4.18 -1.23 -2.44
N THR A 9 -3.69 -1.99 -3.38
CA THR A 9 -4.46 -2.93 -4.20
C THR A 9 -3.76 -4.27 -4.36
N SER A 10 -2.78 -4.57 -3.51
CA SER A 10 -1.99 -5.81 -3.57
C SER A 10 -2.72 -7.04 -3.02
N SER A 11 -3.88 -6.86 -2.40
CA SER A 11 -4.75 -7.93 -1.91
C SER A 11 -5.99 -8.08 -2.79
N VAL A 12 -6.99 -8.84 -2.36
CA VAL A 12 -8.30 -8.93 -3.02
C VAL A 12 -9.17 -7.68 -2.76
N TYR A 13 -8.80 -6.87 -1.79
CA TYR A 13 -9.49 -5.65 -1.41
C TYR A 13 -8.78 -4.41 -1.96
N CYS A 14 -9.55 -3.34 -2.15
CA CYS A 14 -9.05 -2.02 -2.50
C CYS A 14 -9.09 -1.12 -1.27
N SER A 15 -7.97 -0.52 -0.91
CA SER A 15 -7.88 0.45 0.18
C SER A 15 -7.21 1.72 -0.31
N ILE A 16 -7.80 2.86 0.00
CA ILE A 16 -7.25 4.17 -0.32
C ILE A 16 -7.14 4.97 0.96
N GLY A 17 -5.99 5.60 1.18
CA GLY A 17 -5.74 6.49 2.30
C GLY A 17 -5.37 7.90 1.84
N LEU A 18 -5.76 8.89 2.61
CA LEU A 18 -5.34 10.28 2.40
C LEU A 18 -4.86 10.86 3.72
N ALA A 19 -3.59 11.26 3.77
CA ALA A 19 -3.01 11.97 4.91
C ALA A 19 -3.00 13.47 4.62
N LYS A 20 -3.59 14.27 5.52
CA LYS A 20 -3.61 15.74 5.50
C LYS A 20 -3.42 16.28 6.92
N ASN A 21 -2.42 17.11 7.15
CA ASN A 21 -2.22 17.81 8.44
C ASN A 21 -2.25 16.91 9.69
N LYS A 22 -1.67 15.70 9.62
CA LYS A 22 -1.71 14.65 10.66
C LYS A 22 -3.05 13.89 10.77
N GLU A 23 -4.07 14.28 10.05
CA GLU A 23 -5.30 13.52 9.93
C GLU A 23 -5.16 12.47 8.83
N ILE A 24 -5.74 11.30 9.05
CA ILE A 24 -5.73 10.19 8.09
C ILE A 24 -7.18 9.83 7.79
N TYR A 25 -7.54 9.87 6.53
CA TYR A 25 -8.82 9.45 6.00
C TYR A 25 -8.64 8.15 5.24
N ILE A 26 -9.53 7.17 5.40
CA ILE A 26 -9.43 5.85 4.79
C ILE A 26 -10.77 5.44 4.17
N GLU A 27 -10.71 4.88 2.98
CA GLU A 27 -11.78 4.11 2.33
C GLU A 27 -11.29 2.70 2.05
N HIS A 28 -12.14 1.71 2.27
CA HIS A 28 -11.84 0.31 2.11
C HIS A 28 -13.02 -0.44 1.48
N SER A 29 -12.75 -1.29 0.48
CA SER A 29 -13.81 -2.09 -0.13
C SER A 29 -14.30 -3.17 0.83
N GLN A 30 -15.62 -3.40 0.82
CA GLN A 30 -16.26 -4.50 1.55
C GLN A 30 -16.34 -5.78 0.70
N GLU A 31 -16.17 -5.66 -0.61
CA GLU A 31 -16.26 -6.74 -1.57
C GLU A 31 -14.89 -7.01 -2.19
N GLU A 32 -14.59 -8.28 -2.42
CA GLU A 32 -13.37 -8.72 -3.08
C GLU A 32 -13.37 -8.39 -4.57
N ASN A 33 -12.18 -8.18 -5.13
CA ASN A 33 -11.93 -8.00 -6.57
C ASN A 33 -12.71 -6.83 -7.22
N THR A 34 -13.01 -5.78 -6.45
CA THR A 34 -13.73 -4.59 -6.91
C THR A 34 -12.83 -3.37 -7.15
N HIS A 35 -11.50 -3.55 -7.24
CA HIS A 35 -10.52 -2.47 -7.35
C HIS A 35 -10.87 -1.44 -8.43
N GLY A 36 -11.08 -1.90 -9.68
CA GLY A 36 -11.37 -1.01 -10.80
C GLY A 36 -12.69 -0.24 -10.67
N LYS A 37 -13.68 -0.81 -9.96
CA LYS A 37 -14.98 -0.18 -9.73
C LYS A 37 -14.93 0.90 -8.66
N ASN A 38 -14.16 0.69 -7.60
CA ASN A 38 -14.25 1.48 -6.38
C ASN A 38 -13.16 2.56 -6.25
N ILE A 39 -11.99 2.37 -6.87
CA ILE A 39 -10.80 3.17 -6.61
C ILE A 39 -11.01 4.68 -6.82
N PHE A 40 -11.66 5.10 -7.91
CA PHE A 40 -11.92 6.51 -8.17
C PHE A 40 -12.98 7.09 -7.21
N GLY A 41 -14.05 6.33 -6.93
CA GLY A 41 -15.06 6.73 -5.96
C GLY A 41 -14.48 6.94 -4.56
N PHE A 42 -13.55 6.08 -4.13
CA PHE A 42 -12.85 6.22 -2.86
C PHE A 42 -11.96 7.46 -2.82
N ILE A 43 -11.20 7.71 -3.90
CA ILE A 43 -10.37 8.92 -4.01
C ILE A 43 -11.24 10.17 -3.90
N ASP A 44 -12.33 10.26 -4.66
CA ASP A 44 -13.25 11.41 -4.65
C ASP A 44 -13.88 11.60 -3.26
N ASN A 45 -14.32 10.52 -2.60
CA ASN A 45 -14.88 10.57 -1.25
C ASN A 45 -13.85 11.12 -0.24
N LEU A 46 -12.60 10.66 -0.30
CA LEU A 46 -11.56 11.12 0.61
C LEU A 46 -11.20 12.59 0.39
N LEU A 47 -11.10 13.03 -0.86
CA LEU A 47 -10.88 14.43 -1.20
C LEU A 47 -12.00 15.32 -0.66
N ASN A 48 -13.26 14.90 -0.83
CA ASN A 48 -14.42 15.62 -0.31
C ASN A 48 -14.43 15.66 1.23
N LYS A 49 -14.23 14.53 1.90
CA LYS A 49 -14.21 14.43 3.38
C LYS A 49 -13.10 15.29 3.99
N SER A 50 -11.94 15.30 3.36
CA SER A 50 -10.80 16.08 3.83
C SER A 50 -10.82 17.54 3.39
N GLN A 51 -11.76 17.94 2.53
CA GLN A 51 -11.80 19.25 1.89
C GLN A 51 -10.47 19.59 1.20
N LEU A 52 -9.86 18.60 0.54
CA LEU A 52 -8.62 18.75 -0.22
C LEU A 52 -8.94 18.71 -1.71
N LYS A 53 -8.38 19.64 -2.47
CA LYS A 53 -8.41 19.57 -3.93
C LYS A 53 -7.35 18.58 -4.41
N LYS A 54 -7.61 17.88 -5.52
CA LYS A 54 -6.66 16.89 -6.05
C LYS A 54 -5.30 17.48 -6.44
N GLU A 55 -5.26 18.73 -6.83
CA GLU A 55 -4.04 19.49 -7.16
C GLU A 55 -3.13 19.73 -5.94
N GLU A 56 -3.73 19.68 -4.73
CA GLU A 56 -3.03 19.85 -3.44
C GLU A 56 -2.41 18.56 -2.92
N ILE A 57 -2.62 17.43 -3.60
CA ILE A 57 -1.86 16.20 -3.32
C ILE A 57 -0.40 16.45 -3.67
N ASP A 58 0.52 16.15 -2.76
CA ASP A 58 1.96 16.36 -2.94
C ASP A 58 2.68 15.10 -3.40
N LEU A 59 2.19 13.94 -2.96
CA LEU A 59 2.83 12.64 -3.17
C LEU A 59 1.78 11.53 -3.29
N ILE A 60 2.03 10.56 -4.16
CA ILE A 60 1.23 9.33 -4.27
C ILE A 60 2.06 8.17 -3.76
N ALA A 61 1.67 7.56 -2.65
CA ALA A 61 2.24 6.30 -2.16
C ALA A 61 1.52 5.14 -2.82
N LEU A 62 2.25 4.19 -3.36
CA LEU A 62 1.70 3.04 -4.09
C LEU A 62 2.31 1.74 -3.57
N SER A 63 1.47 0.80 -3.16
CA SER A 63 1.89 -0.56 -2.93
C SER A 63 2.17 -1.25 -4.28
N VAL A 64 3.43 -1.64 -4.49
CA VAL A 64 3.88 -2.25 -5.75
C VAL A 64 3.96 -3.78 -5.69
N GLY A 65 3.47 -4.37 -4.61
CA GLY A 65 3.49 -5.81 -4.39
C GLY A 65 4.60 -6.25 -3.44
N PRO A 66 4.76 -7.57 -3.28
CA PRO A 66 4.09 -8.65 -4.02
C PRO A 66 2.62 -8.85 -3.64
N GLY A 67 1.80 -9.35 -4.59
CA GLY A 67 0.37 -9.56 -4.34
C GLY A 67 -0.47 -9.85 -5.57
N SER A 68 -1.74 -9.46 -5.51
CA SER A 68 -2.72 -9.65 -6.59
C SER A 68 -2.26 -9.06 -7.92
N PHE A 69 -2.12 -9.90 -8.93
CA PHE A 69 -1.68 -9.49 -10.26
C PHE A 69 -2.58 -8.42 -10.91
N THR A 70 -3.89 -8.63 -10.84
CA THR A 70 -4.87 -7.68 -11.38
C THR A 70 -4.93 -6.42 -10.54
N GLY A 71 -4.97 -6.56 -9.21
CA GLY A 71 -5.03 -5.43 -8.29
C GLY A 71 -3.84 -4.49 -8.44
N LEU A 72 -2.62 -5.03 -8.47
CA LEU A 72 -1.39 -4.25 -8.66
C LEU A 72 -1.39 -3.45 -9.96
N ARG A 73 -1.89 -4.03 -11.07
CA ARG A 73 -1.99 -3.32 -12.35
C ARG A 73 -3.00 -2.18 -12.31
N VAL A 74 -4.16 -2.41 -11.68
CA VAL A 74 -5.16 -1.35 -11.49
C VAL A 74 -4.58 -0.21 -10.67
N GLY A 75 -4.00 -0.50 -9.50
CA GLY A 75 -3.38 0.51 -8.65
C GLY A 75 -2.26 1.28 -9.35
N CYS A 76 -1.38 0.57 -10.06
CA CYS A 76 -0.29 1.16 -10.82
C CYS A 76 -0.80 2.10 -11.94
N SER A 77 -1.80 1.66 -12.71
CA SER A 77 -2.37 2.48 -13.78
C SER A 77 -3.01 3.76 -13.25
N VAL A 78 -3.75 3.67 -12.14
CA VAL A 78 -4.37 4.84 -11.49
C VAL A 78 -3.32 5.77 -10.91
N ALA A 79 -2.33 5.23 -10.18
CA ALA A 79 -1.25 6.03 -9.61
C ALA A 79 -0.45 6.78 -10.68
N GLN A 80 -0.10 6.10 -11.77
CA GLN A 80 0.62 6.71 -12.90
C GLN A 80 -0.22 7.78 -13.61
N GLY A 81 -1.50 7.52 -13.85
CA GLY A 81 -2.41 8.50 -14.46
C GLY A 81 -2.56 9.76 -13.62
N LEU A 82 -2.75 9.61 -12.31
CA LEU A 82 -2.83 10.72 -11.37
C LEU A 82 -1.50 11.48 -11.27
N ALA A 83 -0.38 10.76 -11.11
CA ALA A 83 0.94 11.35 -11.01
C ALA A 83 1.29 12.18 -12.26
N PHE A 84 1.01 11.64 -13.44
CA PHE A 84 1.21 12.34 -14.71
C PHE A 84 0.31 13.57 -14.84
N GLY A 85 -1.00 13.40 -14.60
CA GLY A 85 -1.98 14.49 -14.73
C GLY A 85 -1.78 15.63 -13.73
N LEU A 86 -1.26 15.35 -12.55
CA LEU A 86 -1.03 16.32 -11.47
C LEU A 86 0.43 16.80 -11.40
N GLY A 87 1.35 16.23 -12.17
CA GLY A 87 2.79 16.54 -12.09
C GLY A 87 3.41 16.11 -10.74
N LYS A 88 2.95 15.01 -10.14
CA LYS A 88 3.40 14.55 -8.81
C LYS A 88 4.26 13.30 -8.90
N LYS A 89 5.02 13.04 -7.83
CA LYS A 89 5.87 11.84 -7.72
C LYS A 89 5.08 10.66 -7.15
N ILE A 90 5.51 9.45 -7.52
CA ILE A 90 5.06 8.21 -6.90
C ILE A 90 6.16 7.70 -5.97
N LEU A 91 5.78 7.31 -4.74
CA LEU A 91 6.60 6.57 -3.80
C LEU A 91 6.17 5.10 -3.84
N PRO A 92 6.97 4.21 -4.46
CA PRO A 92 6.68 2.78 -4.46
C PRO A 92 7.03 2.17 -3.10
N LEU A 93 6.15 1.33 -2.56
CA LEU A 93 6.32 0.63 -1.28
C LEU A 93 6.04 -0.86 -1.46
N SER A 94 6.86 -1.71 -0.83
CA SER A 94 6.59 -3.14 -0.74
C SER A 94 5.31 -3.40 0.07
N SER A 95 4.43 -4.27 -0.41
CA SER A 95 3.24 -4.69 0.34
C SER A 95 3.59 -5.47 1.61
N LEU A 96 4.70 -6.22 1.61
CA LEU A 96 5.18 -6.93 2.80
C LEU A 96 5.76 -5.93 3.82
N MET A 97 6.43 -4.87 3.35
CA MET A 97 6.91 -3.80 4.24
C MET A 97 5.75 -3.04 4.89
N VAL A 98 4.66 -2.78 4.18
CA VAL A 98 3.45 -2.15 4.73
C VAL A 98 2.84 -3.05 5.82
N LEU A 99 2.77 -4.37 5.60
CA LEU A 99 2.32 -5.32 6.63
C LEU A 99 3.26 -5.33 7.85
N ALA A 100 4.57 -5.35 7.62
CA ALA A 100 5.55 -5.29 8.72
C ALA A 100 5.41 -4.01 9.54
N GLN A 101 5.22 -2.87 8.86
CA GLN A 101 4.99 -1.58 9.51
C GLN A 101 3.76 -1.59 10.40
N THR A 102 2.66 -2.19 9.96
CA THR A 102 1.43 -2.31 10.76
C THR A 102 1.70 -3.09 12.05
N VAL A 103 2.41 -4.23 11.95
CA VAL A 103 2.75 -5.04 13.14
C VAL A 103 3.68 -4.27 14.10
N PHE A 104 4.66 -3.54 13.59
CA PHE A 104 5.56 -2.73 14.41
C PHE A 104 4.86 -1.59 15.16
N LEU A 105 3.78 -1.05 14.60
CA LEU A 105 2.94 -0.04 15.28
C LEU A 105 2.06 -0.64 16.38
N GLU A 106 1.66 -1.89 16.24
CA GLU A 106 0.73 -2.55 17.16
C GLU A 106 1.44 -3.39 18.25
N ARG A 107 2.66 -3.83 17.99
CA ARG A 107 3.37 -4.79 18.85
C ARG A 107 4.81 -4.35 19.09
N ASP A 108 5.28 -4.57 20.30
CA ASP A 108 6.69 -4.31 20.67
C ASP A 108 7.57 -5.51 20.28
N VAL A 109 7.85 -5.62 18.99
CA VAL A 109 8.78 -6.61 18.41
C VAL A 109 9.86 -5.89 17.63
N LYS A 110 11.08 -6.45 17.61
CA LYS A 110 12.24 -5.83 16.95
C LYS A 110 12.46 -6.33 15.52
N GLU A 111 12.02 -7.53 15.24
CA GLU A 111 12.24 -8.22 13.97
C GLU A 111 10.98 -9.00 13.58
N LEU A 112 10.70 -9.04 12.30
CA LEU A 112 9.56 -9.75 11.72
C LEU A 112 9.98 -10.49 10.46
N PHE A 113 9.44 -11.69 10.32
CA PHE A 113 9.43 -12.43 9.07
C PHE A 113 7.98 -12.48 8.57
N ILE A 114 7.71 -11.81 7.45
CA ILE A 114 6.38 -11.76 6.83
C ILE A 114 6.30 -12.87 5.80
N VAL A 115 5.26 -13.67 5.91
CA VAL A 115 4.93 -14.73 4.96
C VAL A 115 3.51 -14.52 4.46
N LYS A 116 3.31 -14.46 3.16
CA LYS A 116 2.00 -14.29 2.52
C LYS A 116 1.83 -15.34 1.43
N GLU A 117 0.67 -15.95 1.35
CA GLU A 117 0.36 -16.89 0.27
C GLU A 117 0.44 -16.21 -1.10
N ALA A 118 1.11 -16.88 -2.03
CA ALA A 118 1.18 -16.55 -3.43
C ALA A 118 0.40 -17.58 -4.25
N HIS A 119 0.24 -17.32 -5.56
CA HIS A 119 -0.34 -18.31 -6.45
C HIS A 119 0.59 -19.51 -6.66
N MET A 120 0.03 -20.64 -7.16
CA MET A 120 0.78 -21.85 -7.55
C MET A 120 1.55 -22.52 -6.40
N ASN A 121 1.02 -22.48 -5.17
CA ASN A 121 1.65 -23.09 -4.01
C ASN A 121 2.99 -22.47 -3.60
N ASP A 122 3.20 -21.20 -3.96
CA ASP A 122 4.35 -20.41 -3.54
C ASP A 122 4.01 -19.50 -2.34
N LEU A 123 5.04 -18.92 -1.73
CA LEU A 123 4.94 -17.95 -0.66
C LEU A 123 5.75 -16.72 -1.01
N TYR A 124 5.17 -15.55 -0.77
CA TYR A 124 5.93 -14.31 -0.71
C TYR A 124 6.50 -14.14 0.70
N VAL A 125 7.79 -13.83 0.79
CA VAL A 125 8.51 -13.70 2.05
C VAL A 125 9.32 -12.42 2.09
N GLY A 126 9.43 -11.85 3.29
CA GLY A 126 10.26 -10.67 3.56
C GLY A 126 10.67 -10.63 5.04
N GLN A 127 11.86 -10.16 5.32
CA GLN A 127 12.40 -9.98 6.68
C GLN A 127 12.61 -8.51 6.95
N PHE A 128 12.13 -8.03 8.10
CA PHE A 128 12.13 -6.62 8.45
C PHE A 128 12.61 -6.40 9.89
N LEU A 129 13.40 -5.35 10.08
CA LEU A 129 13.79 -4.84 11.39
C LEU A 129 13.05 -3.54 11.69
N ARG A 130 12.71 -3.33 12.97
CA ARG A 130 12.22 -2.08 13.51
C ARG A 130 13.36 -1.12 13.78
N LYS A 131 13.37 0.03 13.11
CA LYS A 131 14.29 1.13 13.44
C LYS A 131 13.84 1.92 14.67
N ASN A 132 14.75 2.73 15.22
CA ASN A 132 14.52 3.56 16.43
C ASN A 132 13.34 4.56 16.29
N ASN A 133 12.89 4.84 15.07
CA ASN A 133 11.72 5.69 14.76
C ASN A 133 10.49 4.87 14.37
N ASP A 134 10.42 3.61 14.75
CA ASP A 134 9.35 2.65 14.49
C ASP A 134 9.13 2.31 13.00
N LEU A 135 10.06 2.65 12.13
CA LEU A 135 9.96 2.32 10.71
C LEU A 135 10.44 0.91 10.41
N ALA A 136 9.68 0.19 9.58
CA ALA A 136 10.08 -1.09 9.01
C ALA A 136 11.26 -0.89 8.04
N LEU A 137 12.35 -1.61 8.26
CA LEU A 137 13.52 -1.63 7.40
C LEU A 137 13.66 -3.04 6.79
N PRO A 138 13.65 -3.19 5.46
CA PRO A 138 13.87 -4.49 4.85
C PRO A 138 15.31 -4.96 5.07
N MET A 139 15.45 -6.22 5.48
CA MET A 139 16.75 -6.90 5.67
C MET A 139 17.14 -7.71 4.44
N ILE A 140 16.14 -8.19 3.71
CA ILE A 140 16.29 -8.89 2.45
C ILE A 140 15.29 -8.31 1.45
N ASN A 141 15.54 -8.50 0.18
CA ASN A 141 14.54 -8.19 -0.85
C ASN A 141 13.37 -9.17 -0.73
N ASP A 142 12.16 -8.69 -1.00
CA ASP A 142 10.99 -9.55 -1.10
C ASP A 142 11.25 -10.67 -2.12
N ALA A 143 10.91 -11.89 -1.75
CA ALA A 143 11.13 -13.07 -2.58
C ALA A 143 9.87 -13.94 -2.68
N ALA A 144 9.80 -14.72 -3.75
CA ALA A 144 8.86 -15.83 -3.86
C ALA A 144 9.63 -17.12 -3.66
N ILE A 145 9.13 -17.99 -2.78
CA ILE A 145 9.73 -19.31 -2.49
C ILE A 145 8.67 -20.40 -2.58
N LYS A 146 9.07 -21.65 -2.77
CA LYS A 146 8.16 -22.79 -2.69
C LYS A 146 7.74 -23.02 -1.23
N LYS A 147 6.50 -23.43 -1.00
CA LYS A 147 6.04 -23.83 0.37
C LYS A 147 6.92 -24.91 1.00
N THR A 148 7.60 -25.71 0.18
CA THR A 148 8.51 -26.78 0.63
C THR A 148 9.89 -26.26 1.08
N GLU A 149 10.17 -24.98 0.90
CA GLU A 149 11.46 -24.34 1.22
C GLU A 149 11.38 -23.51 2.53
N LEU A 150 10.19 -23.45 3.14
CA LEU A 150 9.96 -22.79 4.42
C LEU A 150 10.30 -23.72 5.56
#